data_882d8ea43a9ab18d76b0ed797cf3c669
#
_entry.id   882d8ea43a9ab18d76b0ed797cf3c669
#
_cell.length_a   1.000
_cell.length_b   1.000
_cell.length_c   1.000
_cell.angle_alpha   90.00
_cell.angle_beta   90.00
_cell.angle_gamma   90.00
#
_symmetry.space_group_name_H-M   'P 1'
#
loop_
_entity.id
_entity.type
_entity.pdbx_description
1 polymer ?
#
loop_
_entity_poly.entity_id
_entity_poly.type
_entity_poly.pdbx_seq_one_letter_code
_entity_poly.pdbx_strand_id
1 'polypeptide(L)'
;MLQTLKTYFGYDSFRPLQEDIIRHLMDRKDALVLMPTGGGKSICYQLPALLSEGTAVVVSPLISLMKDQVETLCANGIAAGALNSNNDETENASLRRACMEGKLKLLYISPEKLLAEANYLLRDMHISLFAIDEAHCISQWGHDFRPEYTQMGILHQLFPQVPIIALTATADKITREDIIKQLHLNQPRIFISSFDRPNLSLTVKRGYQQKEKSKAILDFIARHPGESGIIYCMSRSKAETVAQMLQKQGIKSAVYHAGLSSARRDEAQDDFINDRVQAVCATIAFGMGIDKSNVRWVIHYNLPKSIESFYQEIGRAGRDGMPSDTLLFYSLADLILLTKFATDSGQQSINLEKLQRMQQYAEADICRRRILLSYFGENTTCDCGNCDVCKNPPERFDGTIIVQKALSAIARSEQQIGTGILVDILRGNMSSEVTERGYHRLKTFGAGREVPARDWHDYLLQMLQLGYFEIAYNENNHLKITQSGTDVLFGRARALLVTIRREEAVQATRGRKRKATVPTKELPLGLPNTESGELFEALRTLRKRLADQEALPAYIVLSDKVLHLLSASRPTTIEEFGNISGIGEYKKKKYGKEFVELIRKYS
;
A
#
# COMPACT_ATOMS: atom_id res chain seq x y z
N MET A 1 4.21 -15.37 24.02
CA MET A 1 3.96 -14.50 22.85
C MET A 1 4.46 -13.07 23.09
N LEU A 2 3.92 -12.27 24.01
CA LEU A 2 4.39 -10.90 24.26
C LEU A 2 5.87 -10.84 24.67
N GLN A 3 6.34 -11.75 25.52
CA GLN A 3 7.75 -11.82 25.91
C GLN A 3 8.66 -12.04 24.69
N THR A 4 8.30 -12.96 23.80
CA THR A 4 9.05 -13.23 22.58
C THR A 4 9.03 -12.03 21.62
N LEU A 5 7.85 -11.36 21.48
CA LEU A 5 7.72 -10.13 20.70
C LEU A 5 8.65 -9.03 21.25
N LYS A 6 8.70 -8.83 22.57
CA LYS A 6 9.59 -7.87 23.21
C LYS A 6 11.06 -8.23 23.02
N THR A 7 11.42 -9.49 23.24
CA THR A 7 12.81 -9.97 23.18
C THR A 7 13.43 -9.78 21.79
N TYR A 8 12.72 -10.20 20.73
CA TYR A 8 13.28 -10.17 19.36
C TYR A 8 12.99 -8.88 18.60
N PHE A 9 11.81 -8.30 18.78
CA PHE A 9 11.36 -7.16 17.97
C PHE A 9 11.25 -5.85 18.76
N GLY A 10 11.34 -5.90 20.10
CA GLY A 10 11.30 -4.72 20.97
C GLY A 10 9.92 -4.08 21.13
N TYR A 11 8.84 -4.77 20.76
CA TYR A 11 7.49 -4.24 20.87
C TYR A 11 6.80 -4.74 22.15
N ASP A 12 6.10 -3.83 22.85
CA ASP A 12 5.42 -4.12 24.11
C ASP A 12 3.97 -4.59 23.92
N SER A 13 3.42 -4.42 22.71
CA SER A 13 2.05 -4.79 22.38
C SER A 13 1.91 -5.21 20.92
N PHE A 14 0.91 -6.03 20.65
CA PHE A 14 0.51 -6.37 19.29
C PHE A 14 -0.24 -5.20 18.64
N ARG A 15 -0.10 -5.08 17.32
CA ARG A 15 -1.01 -4.28 16.51
C ARG A 15 -2.36 -5.01 16.38
N PRO A 16 -3.45 -4.29 16.01
CA PRO A 16 -4.75 -4.92 15.80
C PRO A 16 -4.67 -6.17 14.93
N LEU A 17 -5.37 -7.22 15.30
CA LEU A 17 -5.44 -8.55 14.69
C LEU A 17 -4.16 -9.41 14.76
N GLN A 18 -2.98 -8.87 15.03
CA GLN A 18 -1.76 -9.69 15.05
C GLN A 18 -1.85 -10.85 16.05
N GLU A 19 -2.30 -10.58 17.28
CA GLU A 19 -2.42 -11.61 18.31
C GLU A 19 -3.41 -12.71 17.92
N ASP A 20 -4.57 -12.35 17.37
CA ASP A 20 -5.58 -13.29 16.92
C ASP A 20 -5.08 -14.19 15.79
N ILE A 21 -4.35 -13.60 14.83
CA ILE A 21 -3.75 -14.34 13.71
C ILE A 21 -2.72 -15.33 14.24
N ILE A 22 -1.83 -14.89 15.13
CA ILE A 22 -0.77 -15.74 15.69
C ILE A 22 -1.39 -16.90 16.47
N ARG A 23 -2.40 -16.65 17.33
CA ARG A 23 -3.11 -17.71 18.06
C ARG A 23 -3.76 -18.71 17.11
N HIS A 24 -4.42 -18.22 16.07
CA HIS A 24 -5.08 -19.08 15.07
C HIS A 24 -4.10 -20.02 14.35
N LEU A 25 -2.90 -19.53 14.01
CA LEU A 25 -1.84 -20.35 13.42
C LEU A 25 -1.22 -21.34 14.42
N MET A 26 -1.07 -20.94 15.68
CA MET A 26 -0.60 -21.83 16.74
C MET A 26 -1.60 -22.99 17.00
N ASP A 27 -2.89 -22.78 16.73
CA ASP A 27 -3.93 -23.80 16.70
C ASP A 27 -3.87 -24.70 15.44
N ARG A 28 -2.86 -24.55 14.59
CA ARG A 28 -2.65 -25.28 13.32
C ARG A 28 -3.79 -25.12 12.32
N LYS A 29 -4.37 -23.91 12.23
CA LYS A 29 -5.45 -23.58 11.30
C LYS A 29 -4.96 -22.63 10.22
N ASP A 30 -5.51 -22.78 9.01
CA ASP A 30 -5.19 -21.92 7.89
C ASP A 30 -5.76 -20.51 8.05
N ALA A 31 -5.03 -19.52 7.51
CA ALA A 31 -5.45 -18.14 7.53
C ALA A 31 -5.22 -17.43 6.19
N LEU A 32 -6.16 -16.55 5.83
CA LEU A 32 -5.95 -15.52 4.82
C LEU A 32 -5.89 -14.16 5.49
N VAL A 33 -4.78 -13.46 5.34
CA VAL A 33 -4.50 -12.19 6.03
C VAL A 33 -4.35 -11.05 5.04
N LEU A 34 -5.23 -10.07 5.15
CA LEU A 34 -5.16 -8.81 4.42
C LEU A 34 -4.72 -7.71 5.37
N MET A 35 -3.52 -7.21 5.15
CA MET A 35 -2.96 -6.10 5.93
C MET A 35 -2.19 -5.14 5.01
N PRO A 36 -2.33 -3.82 5.18
CA PRO A 36 -1.60 -2.86 4.37
C PRO A 36 -0.09 -3.04 4.50
N THR A 37 0.66 -2.54 3.51
CA THR A 37 2.12 -2.45 3.61
C THR A 37 2.49 -1.59 4.82
N GLY A 38 3.44 -2.05 5.64
CA GLY A 38 3.77 -1.44 6.94
C GLY A 38 2.79 -1.78 8.08
N GLY A 39 1.74 -2.57 7.84
CA GLY A 39 0.81 -3.06 8.86
C GLY A 39 1.38 -4.10 9.83
N GLY A 40 2.56 -4.64 9.53
CA GLY A 40 3.23 -5.65 10.35
C GLY A 40 2.85 -7.09 9.99
N LYS A 41 2.56 -7.37 8.71
CA LYS A 41 2.28 -8.71 8.18
C LYS A 41 3.32 -9.76 8.59
N SER A 42 4.61 -9.39 8.50
CA SER A 42 5.70 -10.34 8.75
C SER A 42 5.69 -10.91 10.17
N ILE A 43 5.31 -10.13 11.17
CA ILE A 43 5.19 -10.60 12.57
C ILE A 43 4.18 -11.73 12.69
N CYS A 44 3.12 -11.74 11.86
CA CYS A 44 2.06 -12.74 11.92
C CYS A 44 2.55 -14.16 11.60
N TYR A 45 3.66 -14.33 10.89
CA TYR A 45 4.29 -15.64 10.65
C TYR A 45 5.66 -15.78 11.31
N GLN A 46 6.41 -14.69 11.51
CA GLN A 46 7.72 -14.73 12.15
C GLN A 46 7.62 -15.11 13.64
N LEU A 47 6.64 -14.55 14.36
CA LEU A 47 6.47 -14.86 15.77
C LEU A 47 6.00 -16.30 16.02
N PRO A 48 5.00 -16.86 15.29
CA PRO A 48 4.69 -18.29 15.37
C PRO A 48 5.89 -19.19 15.06
N ALA A 49 6.71 -18.84 14.07
CA ALA A 49 7.93 -19.58 13.75
C ALA A 49 8.92 -19.66 14.93
N LEU A 50 9.03 -18.58 15.72
CA LEU A 50 9.88 -18.55 16.91
C LEU A 50 9.30 -19.34 18.09
N LEU A 51 7.98 -19.43 18.15
CA LEU A 51 7.26 -20.11 19.25
C LEU A 51 7.05 -21.60 18.98
N SER A 52 7.19 -22.04 17.73
CA SER A 52 7.01 -23.43 17.32
C SER A 52 8.34 -24.17 17.18
N GLU A 53 8.27 -25.49 17.31
CA GLU A 53 9.37 -26.37 16.90
C GLU A 53 9.44 -26.45 15.37
N GLY A 54 10.64 -26.62 14.82
CA GLY A 54 10.88 -26.71 13.38
C GLY A 54 11.14 -25.36 12.71
N THR A 55 11.08 -25.36 11.38
CA THR A 55 11.37 -24.22 10.50
C THR A 55 10.08 -23.75 9.80
N ALA A 56 9.81 -22.46 9.82
CA ALA A 56 8.77 -21.86 8.98
C ALA A 56 9.30 -21.63 7.55
N VAL A 57 8.56 -22.08 6.55
CA VAL A 57 8.89 -21.89 5.13
C VAL A 57 8.09 -20.72 4.58
N VAL A 58 8.79 -19.67 4.15
CA VAL A 58 8.19 -18.43 3.64
C VAL A 58 8.39 -18.35 2.13
N VAL A 59 7.29 -18.45 1.39
CA VAL A 59 7.30 -18.30 -0.07
C VAL A 59 7.18 -16.82 -0.41
N SER A 60 8.17 -16.29 -1.13
CA SER A 60 8.17 -14.90 -1.58
C SER A 60 8.52 -14.79 -3.07
N PRO A 61 7.87 -13.89 -3.83
CA PRO A 61 8.06 -13.78 -5.27
C PRO A 61 9.36 -13.09 -5.68
N LEU A 62 10.11 -12.52 -4.74
CA LEU A 62 11.21 -11.62 -5.03
C LEU A 62 12.43 -11.92 -4.17
N ILE A 63 13.54 -12.20 -4.84
CA ILE A 63 14.83 -12.53 -4.20
C ILE A 63 15.35 -11.35 -3.37
N SER A 64 15.21 -10.10 -3.85
CA SER A 64 15.62 -8.91 -3.11
C SER A 64 14.86 -8.74 -1.79
N LEU A 65 13.54 -8.99 -1.79
CA LEU A 65 12.74 -8.95 -0.56
C LEU A 65 13.14 -10.03 0.42
N MET A 66 13.42 -11.24 -0.06
CA MET A 66 13.92 -12.33 0.79
C MET A 66 15.21 -11.94 1.47
N LYS A 67 16.16 -11.33 0.74
CA LYS A 67 17.43 -10.87 1.28
C LYS A 67 17.23 -9.84 2.40
N ASP A 68 16.46 -8.80 2.16
CA ASP A 68 16.16 -7.75 3.14
C ASP A 68 15.50 -8.30 4.41
N GLN A 69 14.56 -9.25 4.26
CA GLN A 69 13.89 -9.91 5.39
C GLN A 69 14.87 -10.78 6.19
N VAL A 70 15.72 -11.56 5.53
CA VAL A 70 16.73 -12.40 6.19
C VAL A 70 17.74 -11.53 6.94
N GLU A 71 18.26 -10.48 6.32
CA GLU A 71 19.19 -9.54 6.98
C GLU A 71 18.57 -8.90 8.22
N THR A 72 17.30 -8.49 8.12
CA THR A 72 16.56 -7.91 9.26
C THR A 72 16.38 -8.92 10.40
N LEU A 73 16.06 -10.18 10.08
CA LEU A 73 15.91 -11.24 11.08
C LEU A 73 17.24 -11.58 11.75
N CYS A 74 18.31 -11.73 10.99
CA CYS A 74 19.65 -11.98 11.51
C CYS A 74 20.12 -10.82 12.41
N ALA A 75 19.84 -9.56 12.02
CA ALA A 75 20.12 -8.38 12.83
C ALA A 75 19.29 -8.29 14.12
N ASN A 76 18.22 -9.06 14.24
CA ASN A 76 17.45 -9.24 15.48
C ASN A 76 17.86 -10.52 16.26
N GLY A 77 18.90 -11.24 15.81
CA GLY A 77 19.37 -12.48 16.43
C GLY A 77 18.53 -13.72 16.11
N ILE A 78 17.76 -13.70 15.01
CA ILE A 78 16.94 -14.82 14.56
C ILE A 78 17.63 -15.55 13.42
N ALA A 79 17.80 -16.87 13.54
CA ALA A 79 18.40 -17.69 12.50
C ALA A 79 17.45 -17.82 11.30
N ALA A 80 17.78 -17.19 10.20
CA ALA A 80 17.00 -17.20 8.95
C ALA A 80 17.95 -17.37 7.74
N GLY A 81 17.41 -17.91 6.63
CA GLY A 81 18.14 -18.05 5.37
C GLY A 81 17.22 -17.93 4.18
N ALA A 82 17.77 -17.64 3.00
CA ALA A 82 17.02 -17.57 1.74
C ALA A 82 17.59 -18.54 0.70
N LEU A 83 16.78 -19.46 0.23
CA LEU A 83 17.11 -20.42 -0.82
C LEU A 83 16.57 -19.91 -2.17
N ASN A 84 17.44 -19.48 -3.05
CA ASN A 84 17.08 -18.86 -4.31
C ASN A 84 18.10 -19.15 -5.44
N SER A 85 17.81 -18.69 -6.66
CA SER A 85 18.64 -18.93 -7.83
C SER A 85 19.89 -18.05 -7.93
N ASN A 86 20.01 -17.00 -7.11
CA ASN A 86 21.16 -16.10 -7.13
C ASN A 86 22.28 -16.56 -6.22
N ASN A 87 21.98 -17.47 -5.26
CA ASN A 87 22.99 -18.08 -4.40
C ASN A 87 23.86 -19.05 -5.21
N ASP A 88 25.13 -19.17 -4.84
CA ASP A 88 25.95 -20.24 -5.37
C ASP A 88 25.57 -21.61 -4.77
N GLU A 89 26.06 -22.70 -5.37
CA GLU A 89 25.69 -24.04 -4.91
C GLU A 89 26.26 -24.37 -3.52
N THR A 90 27.38 -23.79 -3.15
CA THR A 90 28.01 -23.96 -1.82
C THR A 90 27.11 -23.33 -0.74
N GLU A 91 26.61 -22.13 -1.00
CA GLU A 91 25.71 -21.41 -0.12
C GLU A 91 24.37 -22.16 0.02
N ASN A 92 23.78 -22.60 -1.10
CA ASN A 92 22.57 -23.40 -1.09
C ASN A 92 22.74 -24.72 -0.35
N ALA A 93 23.87 -25.42 -0.52
CA ALA A 93 24.18 -26.66 0.20
C ALA A 93 24.33 -26.42 1.71
N SER A 94 24.96 -25.31 2.12
CA SER A 94 25.06 -24.92 3.53
C SER A 94 23.68 -24.65 4.14
N LEU A 95 22.80 -23.92 3.43
CA LEU A 95 21.43 -23.65 3.86
C LEU A 95 20.62 -24.94 4.00
N ARG A 96 20.66 -25.85 3.02
CA ARG A 96 20.00 -27.15 3.11
C ARG A 96 20.45 -27.94 4.34
N ARG A 97 21.75 -27.98 4.61
CA ARG A 97 22.29 -28.62 5.82
C ARG A 97 21.75 -27.99 7.09
N ALA A 98 21.75 -26.65 7.18
CA ALA A 98 21.24 -25.93 8.34
C ALA A 98 19.73 -26.16 8.57
N CYS A 99 18.94 -26.33 7.50
CA CYS A 99 17.54 -26.74 7.57
C CYS A 99 17.37 -28.15 8.14
N MET A 100 18.13 -29.13 7.61
CA MET A 100 18.10 -30.51 8.05
C MET A 100 18.52 -30.70 9.51
N GLU A 101 19.49 -29.88 9.96
CA GLU A 101 19.96 -29.84 11.35
C GLU A 101 19.01 -29.05 12.28
N GLY A 102 17.90 -28.50 11.78
CA GLY A 102 16.94 -27.70 12.56
C GLY A 102 17.52 -26.39 13.12
N LYS A 103 18.60 -25.87 12.52
CA LYS A 103 19.28 -24.64 12.96
C LYS A 103 18.56 -23.35 12.51
N LEU A 104 17.74 -23.43 11.44
CA LEU A 104 17.01 -22.28 10.94
C LEU A 104 15.60 -22.22 11.53
N LYS A 105 15.16 -21.03 11.94
CA LYS A 105 13.78 -20.76 12.32
C LYS A 105 12.90 -20.34 11.15
N LEU A 106 13.47 -19.64 10.17
CA LEU A 106 12.78 -19.23 8.95
C LEU A 106 13.64 -19.54 7.71
N LEU A 107 13.03 -20.19 6.74
CA LEU A 107 13.57 -20.40 5.40
C LEU A 107 12.71 -19.64 4.38
N TYR A 108 13.30 -18.61 3.77
CA TYR A 108 12.69 -17.93 2.62
C TYR A 108 13.04 -18.68 1.34
N ILE A 109 12.05 -18.85 0.45
CA ILE A 109 12.22 -19.63 -0.78
C ILE A 109 11.36 -19.03 -1.91
N SER A 110 11.89 -19.05 -3.16
CA SER A 110 11.09 -18.68 -4.31
C SER A 110 10.10 -19.80 -4.70
N PRO A 111 8.97 -19.45 -5.37
CA PRO A 111 7.98 -20.47 -5.78
C PRO A 111 8.59 -21.60 -6.61
N GLU A 112 9.44 -21.26 -7.58
CA GLU A 112 10.09 -22.24 -8.47
C GLU A 112 11.01 -23.18 -7.69
N LYS A 113 11.76 -22.60 -6.75
CA LYS A 113 12.69 -23.37 -5.92
C LYS A 113 11.94 -24.24 -4.92
N LEU A 114 10.83 -23.74 -4.35
CA LEU A 114 9.97 -24.53 -3.45
C LEU A 114 9.47 -25.81 -4.15
N LEU A 115 8.96 -25.68 -5.37
CA LEU A 115 8.49 -26.84 -6.14
C LEU A 115 9.59 -27.86 -6.41
N ALA A 116 10.81 -27.39 -6.70
CA ALA A 116 11.97 -28.26 -6.88
C ALA A 116 12.38 -28.99 -5.60
N GLU A 117 12.27 -28.34 -4.45
CA GLU A 117 12.68 -28.87 -3.14
C GLU A 117 11.56 -29.63 -2.40
N ALA A 118 10.31 -29.59 -2.90
CA ALA A 118 9.15 -30.12 -2.20
C ALA A 118 9.24 -31.62 -1.87
N ASN A 119 9.80 -32.42 -2.79
CA ASN A 119 9.96 -33.86 -2.63
C ASN A 119 11.32 -34.27 -2.04
N TYR A 120 12.20 -33.31 -1.76
CA TYR A 120 13.55 -33.53 -1.24
C TYR A 120 13.70 -32.86 0.13
N LEU A 121 14.29 -31.67 0.17
CA LEU A 121 14.57 -30.94 1.40
C LEU A 121 13.32 -30.77 2.30
N LEU A 122 12.19 -30.30 1.72
CA LEU A 122 10.99 -29.99 2.51
C LEU A 122 10.33 -31.23 3.10
N ARG A 123 10.44 -32.39 2.46
CA ARG A 123 9.89 -33.64 2.95
C ARG A 123 10.63 -34.16 4.19
N ASP A 124 11.94 -33.91 4.23
CA ASP A 124 12.81 -34.48 5.27
C ASP A 124 13.01 -33.54 6.47
N MET A 125 12.58 -32.27 6.37
CA MET A 125 12.67 -31.30 7.46
C MET A 125 11.38 -31.16 8.26
N HIS A 126 11.50 -30.75 9.52
CA HIS A 126 10.35 -30.46 10.36
C HIS A 126 9.83 -29.03 10.06
N ILE A 127 8.70 -28.94 9.37
CA ILE A 127 8.08 -27.66 8.97
C ILE A 127 7.03 -27.27 10.01
N SER A 128 7.14 -26.05 10.55
CA SER A 128 6.20 -25.51 11.54
C SER A 128 4.97 -24.87 10.89
N LEU A 129 5.15 -24.12 9.80
CA LEU A 129 4.11 -23.47 9.00
C LEU A 129 4.62 -23.12 7.60
N PHE A 130 3.70 -22.92 6.66
CA PHE A 130 3.96 -22.24 5.40
C PHE A 130 3.38 -20.84 5.42
N ALA A 131 4.17 -19.84 5.01
CA ALA A 131 3.73 -18.47 4.80
C ALA A 131 3.84 -18.12 3.31
N ILE A 132 2.72 -17.85 2.66
CA ILE A 132 2.66 -17.44 1.25
C ILE A 132 2.55 -15.92 1.23
N ASP A 133 3.67 -15.24 1.07
CA ASP A 133 3.71 -13.79 0.97
C ASP A 133 3.29 -13.32 -0.43
N GLU A 134 2.74 -12.09 -0.51
CA GLU A 134 2.15 -11.52 -1.73
C GLU A 134 1.17 -12.49 -2.44
N ALA A 135 0.32 -13.15 -1.65
CA ALA A 135 -0.59 -14.20 -2.12
C ALA A 135 -1.52 -13.76 -3.26
N HIS A 136 -1.70 -12.44 -3.49
CA HIS A 136 -2.43 -11.93 -4.65
C HIS A 136 -1.79 -12.35 -6.00
N CYS A 137 -0.51 -12.74 -6.01
CA CYS A 137 0.17 -13.25 -7.20
C CYS A 137 -0.43 -14.57 -7.71
N ILE A 138 -1.19 -15.30 -6.89
CA ILE A 138 -1.83 -16.55 -7.30
C ILE A 138 -3.05 -16.33 -8.19
N SER A 139 -3.69 -15.18 -8.08
CA SER A 139 -4.95 -14.86 -8.74
C SER A 139 -4.73 -14.12 -10.05
N GLN A 140 -5.40 -14.58 -11.12
CA GLN A 140 -5.44 -13.85 -12.39
C GLN A 140 -6.14 -12.49 -12.27
N TRP A 141 -6.96 -12.30 -11.25
CA TRP A 141 -7.63 -11.04 -10.91
C TRP A 141 -6.71 -10.12 -10.10
N GLY A 142 -5.61 -10.65 -9.56
CA GLY A 142 -4.58 -9.90 -8.89
C GLY A 142 -3.86 -8.92 -9.85
N HIS A 143 -3.17 -7.95 -9.29
CA HIS A 143 -2.47 -6.92 -10.08
C HIS A 143 -1.08 -7.38 -10.58
N ASP A 144 -0.56 -8.51 -10.09
CA ASP A 144 0.73 -9.12 -10.47
C ASP A 144 0.63 -10.65 -10.46
N PHE A 145 -0.13 -11.18 -11.40
CA PHE A 145 -0.30 -12.63 -11.53
C PHE A 145 1.00 -13.34 -11.91
N ARG A 146 1.31 -14.44 -11.21
CA ARG A 146 2.46 -15.31 -11.46
C ARG A 146 2.02 -16.76 -11.54
N PRO A 147 2.17 -17.41 -12.71
CA PRO A 147 1.73 -18.80 -12.90
C PRO A 147 2.32 -19.79 -11.90
N GLU A 148 3.56 -19.56 -11.44
CA GLU A 148 4.25 -20.43 -10.49
C GLU A 148 3.53 -20.48 -9.12
N TYR A 149 2.86 -19.39 -8.73
CA TYR A 149 2.08 -19.34 -7.50
C TYR A 149 0.86 -20.25 -7.53
N THR A 150 0.25 -20.52 -8.69
CA THR A 150 -0.92 -21.43 -8.78
C THR A 150 -0.58 -22.87 -8.43
N GLN A 151 0.70 -23.25 -8.54
CA GLN A 151 1.16 -24.59 -8.20
C GLN A 151 1.33 -24.80 -6.69
N MET A 152 1.26 -23.71 -5.86
CA MET A 152 1.39 -23.81 -4.40
C MET A 152 0.23 -24.59 -3.75
N GLY A 153 -0.89 -24.81 -4.44
CA GLY A 153 -1.97 -25.68 -3.96
C GLY A 153 -1.55 -27.13 -3.63
N ILE A 154 -0.40 -27.57 -4.15
CA ILE A 154 0.17 -28.90 -3.83
C ILE A 154 0.60 -29.02 -2.36
N LEU A 155 0.86 -27.89 -1.66
CA LEU A 155 1.39 -27.90 -0.29
C LEU A 155 0.47 -28.65 0.68
N HIS A 156 -0.85 -28.47 0.60
CA HIS A 156 -1.79 -29.23 1.44
C HIS A 156 -1.83 -30.73 1.15
N GLN A 157 -1.53 -31.11 -0.08
CA GLN A 157 -1.47 -32.54 -0.46
C GLN A 157 -0.20 -33.20 0.11
N LEU A 158 0.93 -32.51 0.06
CA LEU A 158 2.22 -33.02 0.54
C LEU A 158 2.39 -32.88 2.06
N PHE A 159 1.81 -31.84 2.66
CA PHE A 159 1.97 -31.48 4.07
C PHE A 159 0.63 -31.17 4.75
N PRO A 160 -0.29 -32.16 4.86
CA PRO A 160 -1.68 -31.93 5.29
C PRO A 160 -1.83 -31.46 6.74
N GLN A 161 -0.79 -31.63 7.57
CA GLN A 161 -0.80 -31.21 8.99
C GLN A 161 -0.12 -29.86 9.24
N VAL A 162 0.46 -29.24 8.21
CA VAL A 162 1.17 -27.97 8.33
C VAL A 162 0.22 -26.83 7.95
N PRO A 163 -0.01 -25.84 8.86
CA PRO A 163 -0.91 -24.73 8.56
C PRO A 163 -0.30 -23.81 7.50
N ILE A 164 -1.17 -23.24 6.67
CA ILE A 164 -0.81 -22.25 5.66
C ILE A 164 -1.39 -20.90 6.04
N ILE A 165 -0.53 -19.88 6.07
CA ILE A 165 -0.95 -18.48 6.12
C ILE A 165 -0.67 -17.83 4.77
N ALA A 166 -1.71 -17.32 4.11
CA ALA A 166 -1.62 -16.51 2.90
C ALA A 166 -1.71 -15.02 3.29
N LEU A 167 -0.74 -14.22 2.86
CA LEU A 167 -0.67 -12.80 3.22
C LEU A 167 -0.63 -11.92 1.97
N THR A 168 -1.38 -10.82 1.99
CA THR A 168 -1.31 -9.81 0.94
C THR A 168 -1.65 -8.43 1.49
N ALA A 169 -1.15 -7.39 0.82
CA ALA A 169 -1.52 -6.01 1.13
C ALA A 169 -2.81 -5.58 0.42
N THR A 170 -3.17 -6.22 -0.68
CA THR A 170 -4.25 -5.79 -1.58
C THR A 170 -4.94 -7.02 -2.17
N ALA A 171 -6.21 -7.20 -1.85
CA ALA A 171 -7.07 -8.17 -2.53
C ALA A 171 -8.54 -7.73 -2.37
N ASP A 172 -9.24 -7.58 -3.48
CA ASP A 172 -10.69 -7.44 -3.51
C ASP A 172 -11.37 -8.77 -3.17
N LYS A 173 -12.70 -8.77 -3.12
CA LYS A 173 -13.47 -9.96 -2.74
C LYS A 173 -13.20 -11.14 -3.69
N ILE A 174 -13.11 -10.88 -5.00
CA ILE A 174 -12.90 -11.90 -6.02
C ILE A 174 -11.50 -12.52 -5.87
N THR A 175 -10.50 -11.69 -5.73
CA THR A 175 -9.10 -12.12 -5.51
C THR A 175 -8.98 -12.97 -4.23
N ARG A 176 -9.68 -12.61 -3.15
CA ARG A 176 -9.69 -13.39 -1.90
C ARG A 176 -10.25 -14.78 -2.07
N GLU A 177 -11.41 -14.91 -2.74
CA GLU A 177 -12.05 -16.18 -3.02
C GLU A 177 -11.15 -17.07 -3.91
N ASP A 178 -10.50 -16.46 -4.89
CA ASP A 178 -9.57 -17.17 -5.78
C ASP A 178 -8.31 -17.66 -5.04
N ILE A 179 -7.71 -16.83 -4.18
CA ILE A 179 -6.57 -17.23 -3.32
C ILE A 179 -6.92 -18.47 -2.48
N ILE A 180 -8.08 -18.45 -1.80
CA ILE A 180 -8.53 -19.57 -0.97
C ILE A 180 -8.67 -20.84 -1.80
N LYS A 181 -9.27 -20.72 -2.99
CA LYS A 181 -9.50 -21.83 -3.90
C LYS A 181 -8.19 -22.41 -4.47
N GLN A 182 -7.30 -21.56 -4.96
CA GLN A 182 -6.06 -21.99 -5.61
C GLN A 182 -5.04 -22.59 -4.62
N LEU A 183 -4.99 -22.07 -3.40
CA LEU A 183 -4.14 -22.62 -2.33
C LEU A 183 -4.76 -23.82 -1.63
N HIS A 184 -6.02 -24.19 -1.95
CA HIS A 184 -6.77 -25.23 -1.28
C HIS A 184 -6.80 -25.05 0.26
N LEU A 185 -6.92 -23.80 0.75
CA LEU A 185 -6.93 -23.53 2.19
C LEU A 185 -8.11 -24.23 2.89
N ASN A 186 -7.81 -24.92 3.98
CA ASN A 186 -8.80 -25.71 4.71
C ASN A 186 -9.55 -24.82 5.72
N GLN A 187 -10.81 -24.44 5.41
CA GLN A 187 -11.67 -23.62 6.23
C GLN A 187 -10.93 -22.41 6.84
N PRO A 188 -10.24 -21.60 6.02
CA PRO A 188 -9.39 -20.53 6.53
C PRO A 188 -10.22 -19.45 7.19
N ARG A 189 -9.71 -18.91 8.30
CA ARG A 189 -10.22 -17.65 8.83
C ARG A 189 -9.63 -16.49 8.04
N ILE A 190 -10.50 -15.58 7.61
CA ILE A 190 -10.10 -14.37 6.88
C ILE A 190 -9.94 -13.23 7.88
N PHE A 191 -8.74 -12.66 7.95
CA PHE A 191 -8.41 -11.51 8.78
C PHE A 191 -8.18 -10.30 7.88
N ILE A 192 -8.97 -9.26 8.05
CA ILE A 192 -8.86 -8.02 7.27
C ILE A 192 -8.56 -6.89 8.25
N SER A 193 -7.34 -6.37 8.16
CA SER A 193 -6.96 -5.15 8.89
C SER A 193 -7.45 -3.92 8.13
N SER A 194 -7.63 -2.82 8.83
CA SER A 194 -7.93 -1.55 8.19
C SER A 194 -6.87 -1.19 7.15
N PHE A 195 -7.32 -0.73 5.98
CA PHE A 195 -6.47 -0.18 4.93
C PHE A 195 -6.09 1.28 5.21
N ASP A 196 -6.54 1.84 6.32
CA ASP A 196 -6.21 3.23 6.65
C ASP A 196 -4.74 3.41 7.01
N ARG A 197 -4.13 4.40 6.38
CA ARG A 197 -2.76 4.83 6.60
C ARG A 197 -2.78 6.32 6.98
N PRO A 198 -3.20 6.67 8.21
CA PRO A 198 -3.41 8.07 8.64
C PRO A 198 -2.16 8.94 8.55
N ASN A 199 -0.98 8.32 8.59
CA ASN A 199 0.30 8.99 8.45
C ASN A 199 0.65 9.43 7.01
N LEU A 200 -0.10 8.97 5.98
CA LEU A 200 0.12 9.40 4.60
C LEU A 200 -0.75 10.60 4.25
N SER A 201 -0.16 11.67 3.77
CA SER A 201 -0.86 12.79 3.14
C SER A 201 -1.09 12.47 1.66
N LEU A 202 -2.31 12.69 1.16
CA LEU A 202 -2.68 12.34 -0.21
C LEU A 202 -2.98 13.62 -1.01
N THR A 203 -2.21 13.86 -2.07
CA THR A 203 -2.35 15.06 -2.91
C THR A 203 -2.43 14.68 -4.39
N VAL A 204 -3.40 15.24 -5.11
CA VAL A 204 -3.53 15.10 -6.58
C VAL A 204 -3.40 16.47 -7.24
N LYS A 205 -2.56 16.57 -8.27
CA LYS A 205 -2.40 17.76 -9.12
C LYS A 205 -2.87 17.43 -10.54
N ARG A 206 -3.91 18.14 -10.98
CA ARG A 206 -4.59 17.90 -12.28
C ARG A 206 -4.12 18.91 -13.33
N GLY A 207 -3.92 18.46 -14.58
CA GLY A 207 -3.66 19.34 -15.73
C GLY A 207 -2.26 19.96 -15.83
N TYR A 208 -1.34 19.60 -14.94
CA TYR A 208 0.03 20.13 -14.93
C TYR A 208 0.81 19.71 -16.18
N GLN A 209 1.35 20.70 -16.89
CA GLN A 209 2.27 20.48 -18.02
C GLN A 209 3.69 20.16 -17.53
N GLN A 210 4.57 19.69 -18.42
CA GLN A 210 5.91 19.23 -18.07
C GLN A 210 6.73 20.22 -17.23
N LYS A 211 6.72 21.52 -17.58
CA LYS A 211 7.43 22.55 -16.83
C LYS A 211 6.85 22.77 -15.43
N GLU A 212 5.53 22.73 -15.33
CA GLU A 212 4.81 22.88 -14.05
C GLU A 212 5.04 21.66 -13.15
N LYS A 213 5.02 20.43 -13.70
CA LYS A 213 5.37 19.21 -12.97
C LYS A 213 6.79 19.30 -12.42
N SER A 214 7.77 19.70 -13.25
CA SER A 214 9.17 19.84 -12.82
C SER A 214 9.30 20.83 -11.66
N LYS A 215 8.70 22.02 -11.78
CA LYS A 215 8.69 23.01 -10.69
C LYS A 215 8.03 22.46 -9.42
N ALA A 216 6.85 21.85 -9.56
CA ALA A 216 6.12 21.31 -8.42
C ALA A 216 6.89 20.17 -7.70
N ILE A 217 7.63 19.33 -8.45
CA ILE A 217 8.50 18.30 -7.87
C ILE A 217 9.65 18.92 -7.09
N LEU A 218 10.33 19.93 -7.64
CA LEU A 218 11.42 20.61 -6.95
C LEU A 218 10.93 21.34 -5.68
N ASP A 219 9.81 22.06 -5.77
CA ASP A 219 9.18 22.73 -4.63
C ASP A 219 8.71 21.70 -3.57
N PHE A 220 8.30 20.50 -3.99
CA PHE A 220 7.91 19.42 -3.10
C PHE A 220 9.13 18.84 -2.37
N ILE A 221 10.20 18.49 -3.09
CA ILE A 221 11.44 17.94 -2.50
C ILE A 221 12.13 18.97 -1.58
N ALA A 222 12.06 20.24 -1.91
CA ALA A 222 12.62 21.31 -1.06
C ALA A 222 11.97 21.39 0.34
N ARG A 223 10.74 20.90 0.50
CA ARG A 223 10.07 20.78 1.80
C ARG A 223 10.46 19.52 2.57
N HIS A 224 11.22 18.62 1.95
CA HIS A 224 11.69 17.36 2.49
C HIS A 224 13.24 17.27 2.50
N PRO A 225 13.93 18.21 3.17
CA PRO A 225 15.40 18.27 3.14
C PRO A 225 16.01 17.02 3.76
N GLY A 226 16.89 16.36 3.01
CA GLY A 226 17.56 15.13 3.47
C GLY A 226 16.68 13.90 3.64
N GLU A 227 15.41 13.97 3.28
CA GLU A 227 14.45 12.86 3.35
C GLU A 227 14.40 12.06 2.04
N SER A 228 14.39 10.74 2.15
CA SER A 228 14.39 9.84 0.99
C SER A 228 12.99 9.68 0.38
N GLY A 229 12.92 9.58 -0.94
CA GLY A 229 11.67 9.33 -1.63
C GLY A 229 11.78 8.69 -3.01
N ILE A 230 10.63 8.36 -3.59
CA ILE A 230 10.50 7.64 -4.85
C ILE A 230 9.66 8.45 -5.84
N ILE A 231 10.09 8.52 -7.10
CA ILE A 231 9.31 9.12 -8.20
C ILE A 231 8.99 8.03 -9.22
N TYR A 232 7.73 7.65 -9.29
CA TYR A 232 7.23 6.69 -10.28
C TYR A 232 6.92 7.35 -11.61
N CYS A 233 7.48 6.80 -12.68
CA CYS A 233 7.29 7.23 -14.05
C CYS A 233 6.75 6.08 -14.91
N MET A 234 5.90 6.38 -15.88
CA MET A 234 5.31 5.39 -16.79
C MET A 234 6.33 4.75 -17.73
N SER A 235 7.38 5.49 -18.13
CA SER A 235 8.38 5.01 -19.08
C SER A 235 9.81 5.13 -18.57
N ARG A 236 10.70 4.29 -19.11
CA ARG A 236 12.15 4.29 -18.83
C ARG A 236 12.77 5.65 -19.12
N SER A 237 12.56 6.18 -20.34
CA SER A 237 13.07 7.49 -20.75
C SER A 237 12.59 8.64 -19.86
N LYS A 238 11.34 8.57 -19.34
CA LYS A 238 10.83 9.58 -18.44
C LYS A 238 11.52 9.50 -17.06
N ALA A 239 11.76 8.30 -16.55
CA ALA A 239 12.51 8.11 -15.29
C ALA A 239 13.93 8.69 -15.40
N GLU A 240 14.63 8.42 -16.51
CA GLU A 240 15.96 9.00 -16.79
C GLU A 240 15.92 10.53 -16.88
N THR A 241 14.93 11.08 -17.62
CA THR A 241 14.78 12.53 -17.79
C THR A 241 14.53 13.25 -16.45
N VAL A 242 13.68 12.66 -15.58
CA VAL A 242 13.39 13.23 -14.27
C VAL A 242 14.61 13.15 -13.37
N ALA A 243 15.34 12.03 -13.35
CA ALA A 243 16.57 11.91 -12.58
C ALA A 243 17.63 12.93 -13.00
N GLN A 244 17.86 13.10 -14.31
CA GLN A 244 18.77 14.13 -14.84
C GLN A 244 18.33 15.55 -14.42
N MET A 245 17.04 15.82 -14.42
CA MET A 245 16.50 17.11 -13.97
C MET A 245 16.83 17.35 -12.49
N LEU A 246 16.66 16.34 -11.63
CA LEU A 246 17.01 16.43 -10.19
C LEU A 246 18.51 16.62 -9.98
N GLN A 247 19.34 15.85 -10.68
CA GLN A 247 20.81 15.95 -10.59
C GLN A 247 21.33 17.34 -11.00
N LYS A 248 20.75 17.96 -12.05
CA LYS A 248 21.06 19.34 -12.45
C LYS A 248 20.73 20.37 -11.38
N GLN A 249 19.85 20.08 -10.45
CA GLN A 249 19.49 20.91 -9.29
C GLN A 249 20.24 20.50 -8.01
N GLY A 250 21.26 19.65 -8.13
CA GLY A 250 22.06 19.21 -6.98
C GLY A 250 21.40 18.13 -6.11
N ILE A 251 20.23 17.59 -6.50
CA ILE A 251 19.56 16.52 -5.78
C ILE A 251 20.14 15.18 -6.21
N LYS A 252 20.78 14.45 -5.28
CA LYS A 252 21.32 13.12 -5.54
C LYS A 252 20.18 12.16 -5.87
N SER A 253 20.18 11.62 -7.09
CA SER A 253 19.13 10.71 -7.55
C SER A 253 19.68 9.58 -8.39
N ALA A 254 19.07 8.40 -8.27
CA ALA A 254 19.32 7.21 -9.07
C ALA A 254 18.15 6.92 -10.01
N VAL A 255 18.43 6.13 -11.06
CA VAL A 255 17.42 5.62 -11.99
C VAL A 255 17.25 4.13 -11.78
N TYR A 256 15.99 3.65 -11.83
CA TYR A 256 15.72 2.22 -11.75
C TYR A 256 14.61 1.80 -12.71
N HIS A 257 14.91 0.91 -13.65
CA HIS A 257 13.94 0.30 -14.54
C HIS A 257 14.48 -1.02 -15.15
N ALA A 258 13.59 -1.85 -15.68
CA ALA A 258 13.92 -3.18 -16.20
C ALA A 258 14.90 -3.17 -17.40
N GLY A 259 15.13 -2.03 -18.05
CA GLY A 259 16.10 -1.90 -19.14
C GLY A 259 17.55 -1.72 -18.68
N LEU A 260 17.80 -1.54 -17.37
CA LEU A 260 19.15 -1.49 -16.82
C LEU A 260 19.71 -2.90 -16.63
N SER A 261 21.05 -3.04 -16.68
CA SER A 261 21.72 -4.30 -16.28
C SER A 261 21.43 -4.62 -14.82
N SER A 262 21.55 -5.90 -14.43
CA SER A 262 21.39 -6.32 -13.03
C SER A 262 22.29 -5.52 -12.10
N ALA A 263 23.59 -5.43 -12.42
CA ALA A 263 24.55 -4.68 -11.62
C ALA A 263 24.14 -3.22 -11.38
N ARG A 264 23.62 -2.51 -12.42
CA ARG A 264 23.17 -1.13 -12.25
C ARG A 264 21.88 -1.03 -11.43
N ARG A 265 21.00 -2.02 -11.51
CA ARG A 265 19.80 -2.07 -10.68
C ARG A 265 20.17 -2.30 -9.21
N ASP A 266 21.08 -3.22 -8.95
CA ASP A 266 21.57 -3.53 -7.61
C ASP A 266 22.28 -2.31 -7.01
N GLU A 267 23.14 -1.63 -7.76
CA GLU A 267 23.80 -0.39 -7.36
C GLU A 267 22.78 0.72 -7.01
N ALA A 268 21.80 0.97 -7.87
CA ALA A 268 20.78 2.00 -7.62
C ALA A 268 19.91 1.68 -6.40
N GLN A 269 19.61 0.40 -6.17
CA GLN A 269 18.88 -0.07 -4.99
C GLN A 269 19.73 0.09 -3.73
N ASP A 270 20.97 -0.34 -3.76
CA ASP A 270 21.91 -0.22 -2.64
C ASP A 270 22.19 1.25 -2.28
N ASP A 271 22.32 2.12 -3.28
CA ASP A 271 22.48 3.56 -3.06
C ASP A 271 21.28 4.17 -2.37
N PHE A 272 20.07 3.75 -2.74
CA PHE A 272 18.85 4.23 -2.11
C PHE A 272 18.65 3.67 -0.70
N ILE A 273 18.88 2.37 -0.51
CA ILE A 273 18.76 1.70 0.78
C ILE A 273 19.72 2.31 1.81
N ASN A 274 20.94 2.62 1.38
CA ASN A 274 22.02 3.15 2.24
C ASN A 274 22.06 4.69 2.31
N ASP A 275 20.99 5.39 1.89
CA ASP A 275 20.87 6.86 1.93
C ASP A 275 22.00 7.60 1.15
N ARG A 276 22.62 6.96 0.16
CA ARG A 276 23.63 7.57 -0.71
C ARG A 276 23.00 8.50 -1.74
N VAL A 277 21.73 8.21 -2.11
CA VAL A 277 20.86 9.07 -2.94
C VAL A 277 19.59 9.43 -2.17
N GLN A 278 19.08 10.63 -2.41
CA GLN A 278 17.84 11.13 -1.81
C GLN A 278 16.60 10.62 -2.56
N ALA A 279 16.68 10.48 -3.88
CA ALA A 279 15.55 10.11 -4.71
C ALA A 279 15.88 8.95 -5.64
N VAL A 280 14.89 8.06 -5.88
CA VAL A 280 14.92 7.13 -7.00
C VAL A 280 13.83 7.48 -7.99
N CYS A 281 14.22 7.70 -9.25
CA CYS A 281 13.29 7.86 -10.36
C CYS A 281 13.13 6.51 -11.06
N ALA A 282 11.93 5.94 -10.99
CA ALA A 282 11.74 4.55 -11.38
C ALA A 282 10.47 4.32 -12.19
N THR A 283 10.46 3.20 -12.92
CA THR A 283 9.22 2.57 -13.38
C THR A 283 8.67 1.63 -12.31
N ILE A 284 7.51 1.01 -12.58
CA ILE A 284 6.93 -0.02 -11.69
C ILE A 284 7.88 -1.19 -11.36
N ALA A 285 8.97 -1.33 -12.11
CA ALA A 285 10.01 -2.33 -11.82
C ALA A 285 10.72 -2.09 -10.46
N PHE A 286 10.75 -0.85 -9.98
CA PHE A 286 11.19 -0.49 -8.62
C PHE A 286 10.00 -0.62 -7.68
N GLY A 287 9.59 -1.84 -7.47
CA GLY A 287 8.34 -2.11 -6.80
C GLY A 287 8.47 -3.09 -5.67
N MET A 288 7.97 -4.29 -5.87
CA MET A 288 8.06 -5.35 -4.88
C MET A 288 9.54 -5.59 -4.49
N GLY A 289 9.82 -5.75 -3.21
CA GLY A 289 11.17 -6.04 -2.71
C GLY A 289 11.90 -4.86 -2.06
N ILE A 290 11.32 -3.67 -1.96
CA ILE A 290 11.93 -2.56 -1.24
C ILE A 290 11.26 -2.43 0.13
N ASP A 291 12.01 -2.73 1.17
CA ASP A 291 11.55 -2.65 2.57
C ASP A 291 12.18 -1.51 3.38
N LYS A 292 12.66 -0.46 2.70
CA LYS A 292 13.19 0.74 3.35
C LYS A 292 12.09 1.43 4.14
N SER A 293 12.22 1.45 5.48
CA SER A 293 11.18 1.94 6.38
C SER A 293 11.06 3.47 6.44
N ASN A 294 12.14 4.19 6.10
CA ASN A 294 12.26 5.63 6.22
C ASN A 294 12.06 6.40 4.90
N VAL A 295 11.30 5.86 3.96
CA VAL A 295 10.83 6.62 2.79
C VAL A 295 9.80 7.65 3.26
N ARG A 296 10.05 8.95 3.04
CA ARG A 296 9.18 10.04 3.51
C ARG A 296 8.21 10.55 2.47
N TRP A 297 8.48 10.28 1.19
CA TRP A 297 7.59 10.75 0.15
C TRP A 297 7.58 9.84 -1.10
N VAL A 298 6.43 9.83 -1.77
CA VAL A 298 6.24 9.15 -3.04
C VAL A 298 5.54 10.09 -4.02
N ILE A 299 6.12 10.25 -5.21
CA ILE A 299 5.56 11.05 -6.30
C ILE A 299 5.22 10.15 -7.48
N HIS A 300 4.01 10.25 -7.99
CA HIS A 300 3.61 9.68 -9.27
C HIS A 300 3.66 10.76 -10.35
N TYR A 301 4.66 10.69 -11.22
CA TYR A 301 4.79 11.62 -12.36
C TYR A 301 3.67 11.43 -13.39
N ASN A 302 3.15 10.21 -13.50
CA ASN A 302 2.06 9.79 -14.36
C ASN A 302 0.99 9.04 -13.55
N LEU A 303 -0.22 8.92 -14.12
CA LEU A 303 -1.30 8.14 -13.52
C LEU A 303 -0.90 6.64 -13.44
N PRO A 304 -1.06 5.98 -12.30
CA PRO A 304 -0.95 4.52 -12.18
C PRO A 304 -2.07 3.79 -12.93
N LYS A 305 -1.84 2.53 -13.27
CA LYS A 305 -2.80 1.71 -14.02
C LYS A 305 -4.04 1.31 -13.21
N SER A 306 -3.95 1.29 -11.88
CA SER A 306 -5.04 0.89 -10.98
C SER A 306 -4.86 1.46 -9.56
N ILE A 307 -5.94 1.45 -8.78
CA ILE A 307 -5.91 1.87 -7.37
C ILE A 307 -5.02 0.92 -6.54
N GLU A 308 -5.02 -0.38 -6.81
CA GLU A 308 -4.19 -1.35 -6.10
C GLU A 308 -2.69 -1.05 -6.30
N SER A 309 -2.27 -0.83 -7.56
CA SER A 309 -0.89 -0.43 -7.86
C SER A 309 -0.54 0.88 -7.16
N PHE A 310 -1.41 1.89 -7.26
CA PHE A 310 -1.23 3.17 -6.58
C PHE A 310 -1.08 2.99 -5.07
N TYR A 311 -1.99 2.23 -4.44
CA TYR A 311 -1.98 1.99 -2.99
C TYR A 311 -0.71 1.27 -2.52
N GLN A 312 -0.23 0.27 -3.28
CA GLN A 312 1.05 -0.39 -2.98
C GLN A 312 2.25 0.55 -3.11
N GLU A 313 2.26 1.38 -4.15
CA GLU A 313 3.35 2.30 -4.42
C GLU A 313 3.43 3.41 -3.37
N ILE A 314 2.32 4.04 -3.01
CA ILE A 314 2.30 5.01 -1.89
C ILE A 314 2.56 4.35 -0.54
N GLY A 315 2.18 3.08 -0.38
CA GLY A 315 2.39 2.28 0.82
C GLY A 315 3.86 2.06 1.19
N ARG A 316 4.80 2.39 0.28
CA ARG A 316 6.24 2.37 0.56
C ARG A 316 6.66 3.51 1.47
N ALA A 317 5.94 4.63 1.46
CA ALA A 317 6.20 5.74 2.35
C ALA A 317 5.69 5.45 3.77
N GLY A 318 6.44 5.91 4.77
CA GLY A 318 6.04 5.89 6.17
C GLY A 318 5.73 4.50 6.75
N ARG A 319 6.47 3.47 6.40
CA ARG A 319 6.29 2.11 6.95
C ARG A 319 6.53 2.05 8.45
N ASP A 320 7.37 2.92 8.96
CA ASP A 320 7.64 3.11 10.39
C ASP A 320 6.54 3.88 11.14
N GLY A 321 5.49 4.33 10.42
CA GLY A 321 4.36 5.09 10.96
C GLY A 321 4.62 6.60 11.06
N MET A 322 5.79 7.09 10.64
CA MET A 322 6.09 8.51 10.60
C MET A 322 5.30 9.23 9.50
N PRO A 323 4.95 10.52 9.67
CA PRO A 323 4.29 11.32 8.64
C PRO A 323 5.04 11.25 7.30
N SER A 324 4.29 11.11 6.23
CA SER A 324 4.85 10.98 4.88
C SER A 324 3.88 11.54 3.85
N ASP A 325 4.41 12.11 2.78
CA ASP A 325 3.62 12.80 1.78
C ASP A 325 3.56 12.05 0.45
N THR A 326 2.41 12.11 -0.21
CA THR A 326 2.24 11.55 -1.55
C THR A 326 1.73 12.61 -2.53
N LEU A 327 2.24 12.57 -3.75
CA LEU A 327 1.86 13.49 -4.82
C LEU A 327 1.59 12.71 -6.10
N LEU A 328 0.38 12.83 -6.63
CA LEU A 328 -0.02 12.24 -7.91
C LEU A 328 -0.27 13.35 -8.93
N PHE A 329 0.38 13.27 -10.10
CA PHE A 329 0.03 14.07 -11.26
C PHE A 329 -0.95 13.31 -12.15
N TYR A 330 -2.04 13.96 -12.50
CA TYR A 330 -3.06 13.44 -13.41
C TYR A 330 -3.14 14.28 -14.68
N SER A 331 -3.09 13.63 -15.84
CA SER A 331 -3.30 14.25 -17.13
C SER A 331 -4.12 13.35 -18.06
N LEU A 332 -4.91 13.97 -18.96
CA LEU A 332 -5.70 13.24 -19.94
C LEU A 332 -4.81 12.44 -20.91
N ALA A 333 -3.60 12.94 -21.21
CA ALA A 333 -2.65 12.24 -22.07
C ALA A 333 -2.20 10.90 -21.47
N ASP A 334 -1.99 10.86 -20.13
CA ASP A 334 -1.64 9.61 -19.44
C ASP A 334 -2.81 8.62 -19.51
N LEU A 335 -4.04 9.10 -19.33
CA LEU A 335 -5.23 8.27 -19.40
C LEU A 335 -5.42 7.64 -20.79
N ILE A 336 -5.27 8.42 -21.86
CA ILE A 336 -5.38 7.93 -23.24
C ILE A 336 -4.34 6.83 -23.50
N LEU A 337 -3.10 7.03 -23.06
CA LEU A 337 -2.03 6.04 -23.24
C LEU A 337 -2.30 4.76 -22.45
N LEU A 338 -2.75 4.87 -21.20
CA LEU A 338 -3.10 3.72 -20.35
C LEU A 338 -4.32 2.97 -20.89
N THR A 339 -5.32 3.67 -21.43
CA THR A 339 -6.47 3.06 -22.09
C THR A 339 -6.01 2.20 -23.27
N LYS A 340 -5.08 2.68 -24.09
CA LYS A 340 -4.51 1.90 -25.19
C LYS A 340 -3.83 0.63 -24.66
N PHE A 341 -2.97 0.74 -23.63
CA PHE A 341 -2.30 -0.43 -23.04
C PHE A 341 -3.30 -1.44 -22.43
N ALA A 342 -4.37 -0.95 -21.80
CA ALA A 342 -5.41 -1.81 -21.26
C ALA A 342 -6.18 -2.54 -22.37
N THR A 343 -6.47 -1.86 -23.48
CA THR A 343 -7.16 -2.44 -24.65
C THR A 343 -6.31 -3.50 -25.36
N ASP A 344 -4.99 -3.30 -25.43
CA ASP A 344 -4.05 -4.23 -26.06
C ASP A 344 -3.69 -5.43 -25.16
N SER A 345 -4.23 -5.50 -23.94
CA SER A 345 -3.94 -6.57 -22.96
C SER A 345 -4.87 -7.77 -23.10
N GLY A 346 -4.40 -8.96 -22.71
CA GLY A 346 -5.21 -10.20 -22.68
C GLY A 346 -6.41 -10.17 -21.71
N GLN A 347 -6.52 -9.15 -20.84
CA GLN A 347 -7.59 -8.95 -19.85
C GLN A 347 -8.21 -7.56 -19.99
N GLN A 348 -8.58 -7.20 -21.21
CA GLN A 348 -9.01 -5.85 -21.58
C GLN A 348 -10.10 -5.28 -20.66
N SER A 349 -11.20 -6.00 -20.45
CA SER A 349 -12.35 -5.51 -19.66
C SER A 349 -11.96 -5.16 -18.24
N ILE A 350 -11.20 -6.03 -17.58
CA ILE A 350 -10.75 -5.87 -16.20
C ILE A 350 -9.79 -4.68 -16.08
N ASN A 351 -8.82 -4.58 -17.00
CA ASN A 351 -7.82 -3.51 -16.96
C ASN A 351 -8.43 -2.13 -17.25
N LEU A 352 -9.40 -2.04 -18.17
CA LEU A 352 -10.14 -0.80 -18.44
C LEU A 352 -10.94 -0.35 -17.23
N GLU A 353 -11.58 -1.29 -16.55
CA GLU A 353 -12.36 -1.00 -15.36
C GLU A 353 -11.50 -0.51 -14.19
N LYS A 354 -10.39 -1.18 -13.91
CA LYS A 354 -9.41 -0.75 -12.90
C LYS A 354 -8.85 0.64 -13.22
N LEU A 355 -8.57 0.91 -14.50
CA LEU A 355 -8.13 2.23 -14.95
C LEU A 355 -9.21 3.29 -14.74
N GLN A 356 -10.47 2.97 -15.04
CA GLN A 356 -11.61 3.88 -14.81
C GLN A 356 -11.73 4.24 -13.33
N ARG A 357 -11.54 3.28 -12.41
CA ARG A 357 -11.52 3.55 -10.97
C ARG A 357 -10.38 4.47 -10.56
N MET A 358 -9.20 4.29 -11.13
CA MET A 358 -8.05 5.16 -10.87
C MET A 358 -8.30 6.58 -11.39
N GLN A 359 -8.93 6.72 -12.57
CA GLN A 359 -9.38 8.01 -13.10
C GLN A 359 -10.36 8.68 -12.14
N GLN A 360 -11.40 7.96 -11.71
CA GLN A 360 -12.41 8.45 -10.76
C GLN A 360 -11.78 8.93 -9.46
N TYR A 361 -10.79 8.22 -8.94
CA TYR A 361 -10.01 8.66 -7.78
C TYR A 361 -9.27 9.98 -8.04
N ALA A 362 -8.59 10.10 -9.19
CA ALA A 362 -7.81 11.28 -9.53
C ALA A 362 -8.68 12.52 -9.76
N GLU A 363 -9.88 12.35 -10.32
CA GLU A 363 -10.84 13.42 -10.64
C GLU A 363 -11.80 13.76 -9.48
N ALA A 364 -11.83 12.98 -8.42
CA ALA A 364 -12.79 13.15 -7.34
C ALA A 364 -12.59 14.46 -6.55
N ASP A 365 -13.68 15.02 -6.07
CA ASP A 365 -13.74 16.15 -5.14
C ASP A 365 -14.23 15.72 -3.74
N ILE A 366 -14.05 14.43 -3.43
CA ILE A 366 -14.35 13.79 -2.15
C ILE A 366 -13.04 13.42 -1.47
N CYS A 367 -13.04 13.24 -0.15
CA CYS A 367 -11.87 12.83 0.61
C CYS A 367 -11.18 11.63 -0.03
N ARG A 368 -9.92 11.81 -0.43
CA ARG A 368 -9.10 10.79 -1.11
C ARG A 368 -9.04 9.48 -0.35
N ARG A 369 -8.92 9.57 0.97
CA ARG A 369 -8.82 8.40 1.85
C ARG A 369 -10.12 7.62 1.88
N ARG A 370 -11.26 8.29 1.95
CA ARG A 370 -12.57 7.62 1.89
C ARG A 370 -12.74 6.81 0.62
N ILE A 371 -12.28 7.32 -0.52
CA ILE A 371 -12.35 6.61 -1.80
C ILE A 371 -11.47 5.36 -1.77
N LEU A 372 -10.23 5.47 -1.26
CA LEU A 372 -9.33 4.31 -1.14
C LEU A 372 -9.91 3.25 -0.21
N LEU A 373 -10.41 3.64 0.96
CA LEU A 373 -11.00 2.72 1.92
C LEU A 373 -12.26 2.04 1.36
N SER A 374 -13.15 2.81 0.72
CA SER A 374 -14.35 2.28 0.06
C SER A 374 -14.00 1.29 -1.05
N TYR A 375 -12.94 1.54 -1.82
CA TYR A 375 -12.47 0.63 -2.86
C TYR A 375 -12.08 -0.75 -2.30
N PHE A 376 -11.47 -0.79 -1.12
CA PHE A 376 -11.10 -2.04 -0.43
C PHE A 376 -12.22 -2.62 0.45
N GLY A 377 -13.44 -2.05 0.36
CA GLY A 377 -14.61 -2.53 1.11
C GLY A 377 -14.68 -2.04 2.55
N GLU A 378 -13.86 -1.04 2.94
CA GLU A 378 -13.89 -0.40 4.25
C GLU A 378 -14.66 0.92 4.19
N ASN A 379 -15.79 0.99 4.89
CA ASN A 379 -16.63 2.18 4.91
C ASN A 379 -16.25 3.08 6.10
N THR A 380 -15.96 4.35 5.79
CA THR A 380 -15.77 5.39 6.79
C THR A 380 -16.67 6.58 6.49
N THR A 381 -17.26 7.16 7.51
CA THR A 381 -18.09 8.37 7.41
C THR A 381 -17.28 9.65 7.59
N CYS A 382 -16.07 9.54 8.15
CA CYS A 382 -15.23 10.69 8.48
C CYS A 382 -14.26 11.03 7.36
N ASP A 383 -14.11 12.32 7.09
CA ASP A 383 -13.06 12.84 6.23
C ASP A 383 -11.71 12.82 6.96
N CYS A 384 -10.62 12.54 6.24
CA CYS A 384 -9.32 12.26 6.86
C CYS A 384 -8.57 13.49 7.39
N GLY A 385 -8.97 14.71 7.03
CA GLY A 385 -8.27 15.96 7.37
C GLY A 385 -6.88 16.13 6.75
N ASN A 386 -6.33 15.11 6.10
CA ASN A 386 -4.92 15.07 5.63
C ASN A 386 -4.76 14.87 4.11
N CYS A 387 -5.80 15.01 3.30
CA CYS A 387 -5.68 15.03 1.84
C CYS A 387 -5.89 16.44 1.27
N ASP A 388 -5.56 16.62 0.00
CA ASP A 388 -5.75 17.89 -0.72
C ASP A 388 -7.19 18.40 -0.67
N VAL A 389 -8.17 17.50 -0.82
CA VAL A 389 -9.60 17.82 -0.77
C VAL A 389 -10.03 18.25 0.63
N CYS A 390 -9.55 17.57 1.69
CA CYS A 390 -9.88 17.96 3.07
C CYS A 390 -9.23 19.29 3.48
N LYS A 391 -8.03 19.58 2.96
CA LYS A 391 -7.33 20.86 3.20
C LYS A 391 -7.97 22.03 2.45
N ASN A 392 -8.64 21.75 1.32
CA ASN A 392 -9.36 22.74 0.51
C ASN A 392 -10.73 22.15 0.12
N PRO A 393 -11.67 22.06 1.07
CA PRO A 393 -12.92 21.36 0.86
C PRO A 393 -13.80 22.08 -0.17
N PRO A 394 -14.37 21.33 -1.13
CA PRO A 394 -15.35 21.88 -2.05
C PRO A 394 -16.65 22.20 -1.32
N GLU A 395 -17.48 23.04 -1.95
CA GLU A 395 -18.81 23.34 -1.44
C GLU A 395 -19.71 22.10 -1.50
N ARG A 396 -20.39 21.80 -0.40
CA ARG A 396 -21.27 20.64 -0.25
C ARG A 396 -22.68 21.07 0.07
N PHE A 397 -23.63 20.21 -0.30
CA PHE A 397 -25.05 20.38 0.00
C PHE A 397 -25.66 19.09 0.52
N ASP A 398 -26.84 19.18 1.16
CA ASP A 398 -27.59 18.00 1.58
C ASP A 398 -28.22 17.32 0.34
N GLY A 399 -27.54 16.27 -0.14
CA GLY A 399 -27.97 15.45 -1.27
C GLY A 399 -28.77 14.21 -0.87
N THR A 400 -29.25 14.12 0.38
CA THR A 400 -29.90 12.92 0.90
C THR A 400 -31.06 12.45 -0.01
N ILE A 401 -31.91 13.36 -0.48
CA ILE A 401 -33.02 13.00 -1.36
C ILE A 401 -32.55 12.45 -2.71
N ILE A 402 -31.47 13.01 -3.28
CA ILE A 402 -30.85 12.52 -4.52
C ILE A 402 -30.36 11.09 -4.34
N VAL A 403 -29.64 10.85 -3.23
CA VAL A 403 -29.12 9.52 -2.88
C VAL A 403 -30.26 8.53 -2.65
N GLN A 404 -31.28 8.90 -1.89
CA GLN A 404 -32.45 8.06 -1.65
C GLN A 404 -33.19 7.67 -2.92
N LYS A 405 -33.36 8.58 -3.89
CA LYS A 405 -33.97 8.28 -5.19
C LYS A 405 -33.15 7.19 -5.93
N ALA A 406 -31.84 7.34 -5.99
CA ALA A 406 -30.98 6.37 -6.66
C ALA A 406 -31.00 5.00 -5.95
N LEU A 407 -30.79 4.97 -4.63
CA LEU A 407 -30.78 3.73 -3.86
C LEU A 407 -32.14 3.03 -3.87
N SER A 408 -33.26 3.79 -3.84
CA SER A 408 -34.61 3.24 -4.00
C SER A 408 -34.81 2.57 -5.36
N ALA A 409 -34.25 3.14 -6.44
CA ALA A 409 -34.32 2.55 -7.77
C ALA A 409 -33.49 1.26 -7.84
N ILE A 410 -32.27 1.24 -7.26
CA ILE A 410 -31.44 0.05 -7.17
C ILE A 410 -32.15 -1.06 -6.37
N ALA A 411 -32.72 -0.74 -5.21
CA ALA A 411 -33.44 -1.72 -4.39
C ALA A 411 -34.64 -2.32 -5.11
N ARG A 412 -35.45 -1.49 -5.79
CA ARG A 412 -36.67 -1.91 -6.50
C ARG A 412 -36.40 -2.68 -7.78
N SER A 413 -35.23 -2.57 -8.37
CA SER A 413 -34.73 -3.39 -9.47
C SER A 413 -34.04 -4.65 -9.02
N GLU A 414 -34.23 -5.06 -7.73
CA GLU A 414 -33.63 -6.25 -7.12
C GLU A 414 -32.09 -6.24 -7.15
N GLN A 415 -31.50 -5.03 -7.25
CA GLN A 415 -30.06 -4.83 -7.36
C GLN A 415 -29.43 -5.55 -8.59
N GLN A 416 -30.18 -5.66 -9.68
CA GLN A 416 -29.79 -6.34 -10.93
C GLN A 416 -29.62 -5.36 -12.09
N ILE A 417 -29.24 -4.13 -11.83
CA ILE A 417 -29.03 -3.07 -12.84
C ILE A 417 -27.64 -2.46 -12.73
N GLY A 418 -27.13 -2.02 -13.87
CA GLY A 418 -25.94 -1.17 -13.97
C GLY A 418 -26.26 0.33 -13.93
N THR A 419 -25.21 1.16 -13.91
CA THR A 419 -25.36 2.63 -13.80
C THR A 419 -26.14 3.27 -14.94
N GLY A 420 -26.00 2.79 -16.18
CA GLY A 420 -26.73 3.30 -17.34
C GLY A 420 -28.24 3.13 -17.21
N ILE A 421 -28.67 1.90 -16.88
CA ILE A 421 -30.09 1.58 -16.69
C ILE A 421 -30.67 2.36 -15.51
N LEU A 422 -29.90 2.51 -14.43
CA LEU A 422 -30.29 3.31 -13.27
C LEU A 422 -30.59 4.76 -13.66
N VAL A 423 -29.75 5.38 -14.50
CA VAL A 423 -29.98 6.74 -15.00
C VAL A 423 -31.24 6.78 -15.86
N ASP A 424 -31.50 5.80 -16.73
CA ASP A 424 -32.71 5.71 -17.54
C ASP A 424 -33.95 5.57 -16.67
N ILE A 425 -33.96 4.74 -15.65
CA ILE A 425 -35.05 4.61 -14.68
C ILE A 425 -35.31 5.94 -13.98
N LEU A 426 -34.30 6.59 -13.44
CA LEU A 426 -34.42 7.85 -12.70
C LEU A 426 -34.93 9.00 -13.60
N ARG A 427 -34.47 9.05 -14.83
CA ARG A 427 -34.88 10.04 -15.81
C ARG A 427 -36.25 9.76 -16.44
N GLY A 428 -36.71 8.51 -16.36
CA GLY A 428 -37.93 8.06 -17.03
C GLY A 428 -37.74 7.87 -18.55
N ASN A 429 -36.56 7.43 -18.97
CA ASN A 429 -36.25 7.11 -20.35
C ASN A 429 -36.74 5.68 -20.67
N MET A 430 -37.43 5.53 -21.81
CA MET A 430 -37.95 4.25 -22.30
C MET A 430 -36.91 3.57 -23.20
N SER A 431 -35.77 3.12 -22.62
CA SER A 431 -34.83 2.28 -23.37
C SER A 431 -35.40 0.88 -23.57
N SER A 432 -34.85 0.11 -24.53
CA SER A 432 -35.25 -1.28 -24.79
C SER A 432 -35.16 -2.12 -23.54
N GLU A 433 -34.04 -2.01 -22.81
CA GLU A 433 -33.78 -2.79 -21.60
C GLU A 433 -34.73 -2.42 -20.43
N VAL A 434 -35.07 -1.13 -20.26
CA VAL A 434 -36.07 -0.67 -19.28
C VAL A 434 -37.45 -1.22 -19.59
N THR A 435 -37.80 -1.32 -20.89
CA THR A 435 -39.11 -1.80 -21.33
C THR A 435 -39.22 -3.32 -21.20
N GLU A 436 -38.21 -4.07 -21.67
CA GLU A 436 -38.17 -5.52 -21.64
C GLU A 436 -38.19 -6.10 -20.22
N ARG A 437 -37.44 -5.46 -19.30
CA ARG A 437 -37.43 -5.86 -17.88
C ARG A 437 -38.58 -5.26 -17.05
N GLY A 438 -39.45 -4.47 -17.64
CA GLY A 438 -40.60 -3.91 -16.95
C GLY A 438 -40.31 -2.80 -15.96
N TYR A 439 -39.10 -2.22 -15.97
CA TYR A 439 -38.64 -1.19 -15.02
C TYR A 439 -39.42 0.14 -15.15
N HIS A 440 -40.07 0.38 -16.28
CA HIS A 440 -41.00 1.53 -16.47
C HIS A 440 -42.19 1.50 -15.51
N ARG A 441 -42.49 0.36 -14.87
CA ARG A 441 -43.60 0.22 -13.89
C ARG A 441 -43.15 0.49 -12.45
N LEU A 442 -41.85 0.67 -12.21
CA LEU A 442 -41.33 0.96 -10.88
C LEU A 442 -41.80 2.34 -10.41
N LYS A 443 -42.11 2.47 -9.11
CA LYS A 443 -42.47 3.77 -8.50
C LYS A 443 -41.34 4.81 -8.61
N THR A 444 -40.12 4.36 -8.86
CA THR A 444 -38.91 5.19 -9.03
C THR A 444 -38.70 5.61 -10.48
N PHE A 445 -39.49 5.12 -11.43
CA PHE A 445 -39.41 5.53 -12.84
C PHE A 445 -39.73 7.00 -13.02
N GLY A 446 -38.76 7.78 -13.47
CA GLY A 446 -38.88 9.22 -13.62
C GLY A 446 -38.82 10.03 -12.32
N ALA A 447 -38.47 9.40 -11.18
CA ALA A 447 -38.40 10.09 -9.89
C ALA A 447 -37.27 11.13 -9.80
N GLY A 448 -36.33 11.11 -10.75
CA GLY A 448 -35.20 12.03 -10.82
C GLY A 448 -35.12 12.83 -12.10
N ARG A 449 -36.26 13.10 -12.76
CA ARG A 449 -36.34 13.85 -14.05
C ARG A 449 -35.77 15.25 -13.97
N GLU A 450 -35.84 15.89 -12.79
CA GLU A 450 -35.35 17.24 -12.54
C GLU A 450 -33.80 17.33 -12.61
N VAL A 451 -33.11 16.21 -12.43
CA VAL A 451 -31.64 16.18 -12.52
C VAL A 451 -31.23 15.78 -13.94
N PRO A 452 -30.35 16.54 -14.63
CA PRO A 452 -29.84 16.17 -15.95
C PRO A 452 -29.10 14.82 -15.92
N ALA A 453 -29.14 14.07 -17.01
CA ALA A 453 -28.49 12.76 -17.09
C ALA A 453 -26.99 12.82 -16.73
N ARG A 454 -26.29 13.86 -17.21
CA ARG A 454 -24.87 14.07 -16.91
C ARG A 454 -24.62 14.27 -15.40
N ASP A 455 -25.47 15.04 -14.73
CA ASP A 455 -25.36 15.31 -13.31
C ASP A 455 -25.67 14.04 -12.49
N TRP A 456 -26.58 13.18 -12.98
CA TRP A 456 -26.82 11.86 -12.41
C TRP A 456 -25.57 11.00 -12.43
N HIS A 457 -24.80 10.99 -13.54
CA HIS A 457 -23.55 10.25 -13.61
C HIS A 457 -22.53 10.77 -12.56
N ASP A 458 -22.43 12.09 -12.41
CA ASP A 458 -21.52 12.70 -11.42
C ASP A 458 -21.97 12.39 -9.98
N TYR A 459 -23.27 12.44 -9.67
CA TYR A 459 -23.79 12.07 -8.35
C TYR A 459 -23.65 10.57 -8.07
N LEU A 460 -23.91 9.70 -9.04
CA LEU A 460 -23.72 8.26 -8.87
C LEU A 460 -22.23 7.93 -8.61
N LEU A 461 -21.33 8.63 -9.28
CA LEU A 461 -19.90 8.51 -9.01
C LEU A 461 -19.57 8.92 -7.57
N GLN A 462 -20.09 10.05 -7.09
CA GLN A 462 -19.92 10.46 -5.69
C GLN A 462 -20.49 9.44 -4.72
N MET A 463 -21.69 8.89 -4.98
CA MET A 463 -22.32 7.87 -4.15
C MET A 463 -21.48 6.60 -4.04
N LEU A 464 -20.89 6.16 -5.16
CA LEU A 464 -19.99 5.02 -5.21
C LEU A 464 -18.70 5.28 -4.41
N GLN A 465 -18.10 6.48 -4.58
CA GLN A 465 -16.90 6.90 -3.84
C GLN A 465 -17.16 7.08 -2.34
N LEU A 466 -18.39 7.44 -1.96
CA LEU A 466 -18.85 7.54 -0.57
C LEU A 466 -19.24 6.18 0.02
N GLY A 467 -19.24 5.12 -0.80
CA GLY A 467 -19.54 3.78 -0.37
C GLY A 467 -21.00 3.52 -0.06
N TYR A 468 -21.93 4.23 -0.70
CA TYR A 468 -23.37 3.97 -0.54
C TYR A 468 -23.85 2.77 -1.34
N PHE A 469 -23.18 2.43 -2.43
CA PHE A 469 -23.31 1.18 -3.17
C PHE A 469 -21.94 0.74 -3.72
N GLU A 470 -21.85 -0.52 -4.10
CA GLU A 470 -20.71 -1.11 -4.78
C GLU A 470 -21.12 -1.70 -6.13
N ILE A 471 -20.14 -1.96 -7.01
CA ILE A 471 -20.38 -2.63 -8.29
C ILE A 471 -19.91 -4.08 -8.16
N ALA A 472 -20.84 -5.02 -8.39
CA ALA A 472 -20.54 -6.45 -8.44
C ALA A 472 -20.09 -6.83 -9.86
N TYR A 473 -18.79 -6.81 -10.10
CA TYR A 473 -18.18 -7.05 -11.41
C TYR A 473 -18.39 -8.48 -11.91
N ASN A 474 -18.42 -9.45 -11.00
CA ASN A 474 -18.73 -10.83 -11.28
C ASN A 474 -20.23 -11.08 -11.58
N GLU A 475 -21.09 -10.08 -11.40
CA GLU A 475 -22.53 -10.13 -11.64
C GLU A 475 -22.96 -9.08 -12.68
N ASN A 476 -22.33 -9.04 -13.84
CA ASN A 476 -22.64 -8.11 -14.95
C ASN A 476 -22.64 -6.62 -14.53
N ASN A 477 -21.72 -6.22 -13.66
CA ASN A 477 -21.60 -4.85 -13.13
C ASN A 477 -22.86 -4.37 -12.40
N HIS A 478 -23.60 -5.26 -11.75
CA HIS A 478 -24.79 -4.90 -10.99
C HIS A 478 -24.42 -4.07 -9.75
N LEU A 479 -25.30 -3.13 -9.42
CA LEU A 479 -25.16 -2.25 -8.27
C LEU A 479 -25.71 -2.92 -7.01
N LYS A 480 -24.89 -3.01 -5.96
CA LYS A 480 -25.26 -3.59 -4.65
C LYS A 480 -25.24 -2.50 -3.59
N ILE A 481 -26.32 -2.38 -2.82
CA ILE A 481 -26.42 -1.39 -1.75
C ILE A 481 -25.62 -1.85 -0.55
N THR A 482 -24.78 -0.97 -0.01
CA THR A 482 -23.99 -1.23 1.20
C THR A 482 -24.80 -0.96 2.47
N GLN A 483 -24.25 -1.26 3.65
CA GLN A 483 -24.85 -0.89 4.92
C GLN A 483 -24.99 0.63 5.06
N SER A 484 -23.96 1.41 4.69
CA SER A 484 -24.01 2.87 4.68
C SER A 484 -25.08 3.42 3.75
N GLY A 485 -25.26 2.80 2.56
CA GLY A 485 -26.35 3.12 1.65
C GLY A 485 -27.71 2.82 2.26
N THR A 486 -27.85 1.70 2.93
CA THR A 486 -29.09 1.31 3.63
C THR A 486 -29.46 2.32 4.70
N ASP A 487 -28.50 2.83 5.46
CA ASP A 487 -28.75 3.83 6.50
C ASP A 487 -29.22 5.17 5.91
N VAL A 488 -28.67 5.61 4.77
CA VAL A 488 -29.16 6.79 4.05
C VAL A 488 -30.55 6.54 3.45
N LEU A 489 -30.78 5.38 2.83
CA LEU A 489 -32.04 5.01 2.19
C LEU A 489 -33.21 5.08 3.17
N PHE A 490 -33.01 4.60 4.40
CA PHE A 490 -34.02 4.61 5.46
C PHE A 490 -34.00 5.86 6.36
N GLY A 491 -33.22 6.89 5.99
CA GLY A 491 -33.18 8.17 6.71
C GLY A 491 -32.46 8.15 8.05
N ARG A 492 -31.66 7.11 8.33
CA ARG A 492 -30.83 6.99 9.54
C ARG A 492 -29.57 7.84 9.47
N ALA A 493 -29.12 8.16 8.24
CA ALA A 493 -27.96 9.00 7.96
C ALA A 493 -28.27 10.02 6.88
N ARG A 494 -27.58 11.18 6.92
CA ARG A 494 -27.62 12.19 5.86
C ARG A 494 -26.50 11.96 4.87
N ALA A 495 -26.73 12.31 3.61
CA ALA A 495 -25.74 12.26 2.55
C ALA A 495 -25.34 13.66 2.10
N LEU A 496 -24.09 14.05 2.31
CA LEU A 496 -23.52 15.29 1.80
C LEU A 496 -22.86 15.03 0.45
N LEU A 497 -23.35 15.69 -0.60
CA LEU A 497 -22.78 15.64 -1.94
C LEU A 497 -22.06 16.95 -2.27
N VAL A 498 -21.04 16.86 -3.12
CA VAL A 498 -20.33 18.04 -3.64
C VAL A 498 -21.16 18.69 -4.73
N THR A 499 -21.25 20.03 -4.68
CA THR A 499 -21.91 20.82 -5.71
C THR A 499 -21.17 20.71 -7.04
N ILE A 500 -21.84 20.29 -8.09
CA ILE A 500 -21.27 20.19 -9.44
C ILE A 500 -21.07 21.61 -9.99
N ARG A 501 -19.82 22.09 -9.96
CA ARG A 501 -19.44 23.35 -10.61
C ARG A 501 -19.14 23.08 -12.08
N ARG A 502 -19.94 23.59 -12.98
CA ARG A 502 -19.61 23.63 -14.41
C ARG A 502 -18.77 24.89 -14.66
N GLU A 503 -17.53 24.72 -15.09
CA GLU A 503 -16.85 25.79 -15.80
C GLU A 503 -17.63 26.00 -17.10
N GLU A 504 -18.43 27.08 -17.16
CA GLU A 504 -18.90 27.60 -18.44
C GLU A 504 -17.66 27.87 -19.29
N ALA A 505 -17.61 27.33 -20.49
CA ALA A 505 -16.54 27.58 -21.44
C ALA A 505 -16.42 29.09 -21.65
N VAL A 506 -15.53 29.70 -20.86
CA VAL A 506 -15.22 31.13 -21.02
C VAL A 506 -14.50 31.25 -22.35
N GLN A 507 -15.26 31.72 -23.35
CA GLN A 507 -14.67 32.26 -24.57
C GLN A 507 -13.60 33.25 -24.16
N ALA A 508 -12.40 33.00 -24.67
CA ALA A 508 -11.21 33.78 -24.40
C ALA A 508 -11.42 35.25 -24.81
N THR A 509 -11.83 36.08 -23.88
CA THR A 509 -11.67 37.52 -23.94
C THR A 509 -10.39 37.87 -23.18
N ARG A 510 -9.38 38.28 -23.95
CA ARG A 510 -8.17 38.92 -23.46
C ARG A 510 -8.52 40.12 -22.59
N GLY A 511 -8.14 40.11 -21.33
CA GLY A 511 -8.31 41.30 -20.49
C GLY A 511 -7.80 41.14 -19.06
N ARG A 512 -6.61 41.70 -18.80
CA ARG A 512 -6.08 42.24 -17.54
C ARG A 512 -5.90 41.36 -16.30
N LYS A 513 -4.62 41.11 -16.04
CA LYS A 513 -4.04 40.69 -14.77
C LYS A 513 -4.58 41.53 -13.60
N ARG A 514 -5.21 40.87 -12.64
CA ARG A 514 -5.26 41.35 -11.25
C ARG A 514 -4.52 40.35 -10.38
N LYS A 515 -3.40 40.77 -9.80
CA LYS A 515 -2.72 40.08 -8.69
C LYS A 515 -3.68 40.05 -7.51
N ALA A 516 -4.12 38.87 -7.12
CA ALA A 516 -4.72 38.61 -5.84
C ALA A 516 -3.62 38.05 -4.94
N THR A 517 -3.14 38.83 -4.00
CA THR A 517 -2.35 38.40 -2.85
C THR A 517 -3.27 37.59 -1.93
N VAL A 518 -3.04 36.30 -1.85
CA VAL A 518 -3.65 35.43 -0.83
C VAL A 518 -2.74 35.51 0.41
N PRO A 519 -3.25 35.86 1.60
CA PRO A 519 -2.45 35.78 2.81
C PRO A 519 -2.27 34.32 3.20
N THR A 520 -1.04 33.89 3.16
CA THR A 520 -0.60 32.61 3.73
C THR A 520 -0.71 32.71 5.24
N LYS A 521 -1.75 32.12 5.85
CA LYS A 521 -1.72 31.81 7.26
C LYS A 521 -0.85 30.56 7.43
N GLU A 522 0.36 30.76 7.87
CA GLU A 522 1.22 29.73 8.42
C GLU A 522 0.52 29.13 9.65
N LEU A 523 0.17 27.85 9.58
CA LEU A 523 -0.06 27.06 10.78
C LEU A 523 1.31 26.72 11.37
N PRO A 524 1.57 26.96 12.65
CA PRO A 524 2.81 26.57 13.26
C PRO A 524 2.83 25.04 13.42
N LEU A 525 3.52 24.34 12.53
CA LEU A 525 4.12 23.07 12.89
C LEU A 525 5.18 23.38 13.93
N GLY A 526 4.94 22.97 15.17
CA GLY A 526 5.93 23.06 16.23
C GLY A 526 7.18 22.31 15.79
N LEU A 527 8.20 23.02 15.38
CA LEU A 527 9.56 22.52 15.30
C LEU A 527 9.94 22.06 16.72
N PRO A 528 10.46 20.84 16.92
CA PRO A 528 11.07 20.49 18.20
C PRO A 528 12.21 21.46 18.48
N ASN A 529 12.41 21.77 19.75
CA ASN A 529 13.48 22.62 20.26
C ASN A 529 14.80 22.36 19.52
N THR A 530 15.55 23.40 19.19
CA THR A 530 16.84 23.33 18.48
C THR A 530 17.82 22.30 19.07
N GLU A 531 17.85 22.13 20.39
CA GLU A 531 18.64 21.11 21.09
C GLU A 531 18.23 19.66 20.78
N SER A 532 16.93 19.40 20.53
CA SER A 532 16.42 18.08 20.10
C SER A 532 16.83 17.74 18.66
N GLY A 533 17.01 18.75 17.81
CA GLY A 533 17.46 18.59 16.42
C GLY A 533 18.93 18.16 16.32
N GLU A 534 19.80 18.75 17.14
CA GLU A 534 21.24 18.43 17.16
C GLU A 534 21.49 16.99 17.64
N LEU A 535 20.83 16.58 18.71
CA LEU A 535 20.91 15.20 19.19
C LEU A 535 20.41 14.20 18.16
N PHE A 536 19.30 14.49 17.48
CA PHE A 536 18.75 13.61 16.43
C PHE A 536 19.76 13.40 15.29
N GLU A 537 20.40 14.48 14.80
CA GLU A 537 21.41 14.36 13.74
C GLU A 537 22.68 13.66 14.22
N ALA A 538 23.08 13.83 15.48
CA ALA A 538 24.19 13.08 16.07
C ALA A 538 23.87 11.58 16.16
N LEU A 539 22.66 11.22 16.61
CA LEU A 539 22.18 9.82 16.64
C LEU A 539 22.10 9.21 15.24
N ARG A 540 21.64 9.97 14.25
CA ARG A 540 21.59 9.57 12.85
C ARG A 540 23.00 9.30 12.29
N THR A 541 23.94 10.16 12.62
CA THR A 541 25.37 10.00 12.22
C THR A 541 26.00 8.77 12.87
N LEU A 542 25.75 8.55 14.18
CA LEU A 542 26.23 7.36 14.88
C LEU A 542 25.65 6.10 14.27
N ARG A 543 24.33 6.07 14.06
CA ARG A 543 23.63 4.95 13.40
C ARG A 543 24.26 4.60 12.06
N LYS A 544 24.51 5.62 11.21
CA LYS A 544 25.12 5.42 9.90
C LYS A 544 26.52 4.80 10.02
N ARG A 545 27.36 5.31 10.92
CA ARG A 545 28.69 4.75 11.17
C ARG A 545 28.63 3.27 11.56
N LEU A 546 27.70 2.89 12.47
CA LEU A 546 27.54 1.51 12.91
C LEU A 546 27.02 0.60 11.78
N ALA A 547 26.10 1.10 10.98
CA ALA A 547 25.57 0.42 9.81
C ALA A 547 26.65 0.18 8.75
N ASP A 548 27.49 1.17 8.45
CA ASP A 548 28.60 1.06 7.51
C ASP A 548 29.66 0.05 7.98
N GLN A 549 29.91 -0.05 9.28
CA GLN A 549 30.84 -1.04 9.87
C GLN A 549 30.34 -2.49 9.70
N GLU A 550 29.05 -2.69 9.67
CA GLU A 550 28.42 -4.00 9.57
C GLU A 550 27.93 -4.34 8.15
N ALA A 551 28.16 -3.43 7.20
CA ALA A 551 27.61 -3.52 5.84
C ALA A 551 26.08 -3.73 5.82
N LEU A 552 25.35 -3.09 6.77
CA LEU A 552 23.90 -3.14 6.90
C LEU A 552 23.25 -1.79 6.56
N PRO A 553 22.02 -1.79 6.06
CA PRO A 553 21.22 -0.57 5.94
C PRO A 553 21.00 0.11 7.30
N ALA A 554 21.11 1.44 7.35
CA ALA A 554 21.04 2.19 8.61
C ALA A 554 19.72 1.98 9.38
N TYR A 555 18.59 1.84 8.67
CA TYR A 555 17.28 1.62 9.30
C TYR A 555 17.14 0.21 9.94
N ILE A 556 17.97 -0.76 9.56
CA ILE A 556 18.02 -2.10 10.19
C ILE A 556 18.67 -2.01 11.57
N VAL A 557 19.70 -1.18 11.73
CA VAL A 557 20.31 -0.92 13.04
C VAL A 557 19.26 -0.33 13.99
N LEU A 558 18.71 0.85 13.67
CA LEU A 558 17.58 1.47 14.36
C LEU A 558 16.72 2.25 13.36
N SER A 559 15.38 2.15 13.45
CA SER A 559 14.49 2.94 12.60
C SER A 559 14.50 4.43 12.97
N ASP A 560 14.09 5.31 12.06
CA ASP A 560 13.97 6.74 12.34
C ASP A 560 13.01 7.02 13.51
N LYS A 561 11.92 6.24 13.61
CA LYS A 561 11.00 6.32 14.75
C LYS A 561 11.72 6.09 16.08
N VAL A 562 12.61 5.09 16.14
CA VAL A 562 13.41 4.81 17.36
C VAL A 562 14.36 5.96 17.64
N LEU A 563 15.01 6.55 16.63
CA LEU A 563 15.89 7.70 16.84
C LEU A 563 15.13 8.93 17.37
N HIS A 564 13.91 9.19 16.90
CA HIS A 564 13.04 10.24 17.45
C HIS A 564 12.67 9.96 18.91
N LEU A 565 12.34 8.71 19.24
CA LEU A 565 12.05 8.34 20.63
C LEU A 565 13.28 8.51 21.54
N LEU A 566 14.47 8.12 21.08
CA LEU A 566 15.74 8.31 21.79
C LEU A 566 16.08 9.79 22.01
N SER A 567 15.89 10.62 20.98
CA SER A 567 16.10 12.06 21.07
C SER A 567 15.14 12.74 22.04
N ALA A 568 13.90 12.24 22.13
CA ALA A 568 12.89 12.78 23.03
C ALA A 568 13.06 12.30 24.48
N SER A 569 13.35 11.00 24.69
CA SER A 569 13.42 10.39 26.04
C SER A 569 14.81 10.50 26.68
N ARG A 570 15.87 10.71 25.88
CA ARG A 570 17.28 10.86 26.31
C ARG A 570 17.72 9.81 27.35
N PRO A 571 17.65 8.50 27.04
CA PRO A 571 18.03 7.45 28.00
C PRO A 571 19.49 7.57 28.38
N THR A 572 19.80 7.51 29.68
CA THR A 572 21.14 7.61 30.24
C THR A 572 21.72 6.29 30.69
N THR A 573 20.89 5.24 30.72
CA THR A 573 21.30 3.87 31.05
C THR A 573 20.97 2.89 29.91
N ILE A 574 21.65 1.73 29.90
CA ILE A 574 21.38 0.67 28.90
C ILE A 574 19.98 0.08 29.10
N GLU A 575 19.52 0.04 30.35
CA GLU A 575 18.17 -0.42 30.69
C GLU A 575 17.11 0.52 30.13
N GLU A 576 17.25 1.83 30.32
CA GLU A 576 16.35 2.83 29.75
C GLU A 576 16.36 2.79 28.21
N PHE A 577 17.53 2.63 27.58
CA PHE A 577 17.67 2.44 26.16
C PHE A 577 16.89 1.21 25.68
N GLY A 578 17.01 0.06 26.38
CA GLY A 578 16.28 -1.16 26.06
C GLY A 578 14.77 -1.08 26.26
N ASN A 579 14.27 -0.09 27.01
CA ASN A 579 12.84 0.14 27.20
C ASN A 579 12.19 0.91 26.05
N ILE A 580 12.98 1.45 25.12
CA ILE A 580 12.44 2.14 23.94
C ILE A 580 11.80 1.15 22.98
N SER A 581 10.57 1.40 22.60
CA SER A 581 9.82 0.54 21.67
C SER A 581 10.53 0.40 20.31
N GLY A 582 10.77 -0.83 19.89
CA GLY A 582 11.52 -1.17 18.67
C GLY A 582 12.99 -1.54 18.92
N ILE A 583 13.43 -1.59 20.19
CA ILE A 583 14.75 -2.09 20.59
C ILE A 583 14.59 -3.43 21.30
N GLY A 584 14.93 -4.52 20.60
CA GLY A 584 14.99 -5.87 21.17
C GLY A 584 16.29 -6.13 21.93
N GLU A 585 16.33 -7.22 22.70
CA GLU A 585 17.49 -7.58 23.55
C GLU A 585 18.81 -7.72 22.78
N TYR A 586 18.77 -8.21 21.55
CA TYR A 586 19.97 -8.30 20.71
C TYR A 586 20.53 -6.90 20.40
N LYS A 587 19.69 -5.97 19.94
CA LYS A 587 20.11 -4.59 19.62
C LYS A 587 20.53 -3.81 20.86
N LYS A 588 19.84 -4.02 21.99
CA LYS A 588 20.21 -3.45 23.29
C LYS A 588 21.63 -3.83 23.68
N LYS A 589 21.96 -5.13 23.61
CA LYS A 589 23.31 -5.62 23.95
C LYS A 589 24.37 -5.11 22.97
N LYS A 590 24.03 -5.07 21.68
CA LYS A 590 24.99 -4.78 20.60
C LYS A 590 25.30 -3.28 20.50
N TYR A 591 24.29 -2.42 20.54
CA TYR A 591 24.42 -0.99 20.23
C TYR A 591 24.18 -0.07 21.44
N GLY A 592 23.56 -0.57 22.50
CA GLY A 592 23.10 0.26 23.63
C GLY A 592 24.19 1.12 24.24
N LYS A 593 25.41 0.57 24.40
CA LYS A 593 26.54 1.30 24.99
C LYS A 593 26.88 2.57 24.19
N GLU A 594 27.04 2.46 22.88
CA GLU A 594 27.46 3.58 22.04
C GLU A 594 26.39 4.68 21.94
N PHE A 595 25.10 4.29 21.83
CA PHE A 595 24.01 5.25 21.81
C PHE A 595 23.85 5.97 23.15
N VAL A 596 23.92 5.27 24.27
CA VAL A 596 23.82 5.86 25.61
C VAL A 596 25.01 6.80 25.89
N GLU A 597 26.23 6.42 25.52
CA GLU A 597 27.42 7.28 25.65
C GLU A 597 27.28 8.57 24.82
N LEU A 598 26.69 8.49 23.62
CA LEU A 598 26.44 9.67 22.82
C LEU A 598 25.36 10.56 23.45
N ILE A 599 24.24 9.98 23.89
CA ILE A 599 23.14 10.73 24.50
C ILE A 599 23.60 11.48 25.75
N ARG A 600 24.42 10.86 26.61
CA ARG A 600 25.00 11.49 27.80
C ARG A 600 25.82 12.76 27.51
N LYS A 601 26.37 12.91 26.30
CA LYS A 601 27.11 14.11 25.90
C LYS A 601 26.21 15.30 25.57
N TYR A 602 24.92 15.03 25.37
CA TYR A 602 23.88 16.01 25.04
C TYR A 602 22.86 16.19 26.20
N SER A 603 23.07 15.46 27.31
CA SER A 603 22.34 15.61 28.56
C SER A 603 23.17 16.41 29.55
#